data_9b4377264f6538fc42ac31a7eed8af0c
#
_entry.id   9b4377264f6538fc42ac31a7eed8af0c
#
_cell.length_a   1.000
_cell.length_b   1.000
_cell.length_c   1.000
_cell.angle_alpha   90.00
_cell.angle_beta   90.00
_cell.angle_gamma   90.00
#
_symmetry.space_group_name_H-M   'P 1'
#
loop_
_entity.id
_entity.type
_entity.pdbx_description
1 polymer ?
#
loop_
_entity_poly.entity_id
_entity_poly.type
_entity_poly.pdbx_seq_one_letter_code
_entity_poly.pdbx_strand_id
1 'polypeptide(L)'
;MNQKQTVSLETVLKGKKPIDKEAVKAAKAHWDRVAKPLNSLGVLEEDICRIAGVKRREEFSLDKKCIVIMCADNGIVAEGVTQTGQDVTAAVAKNMAARRSCVCLMAACAGAEVLRSDERRVGKECRSRWSPYH
;
A
#
# COMPACT_ATOMS: atom_id res chain seq x y z
N MET A 1 -20.18 -19.20 -10.68
CA MET A 1 -19.36 -19.69 -9.55
C MET A 1 -17.91 -19.31 -9.82
N ASN A 2 -17.42 -18.23 -9.18
CA ASN A 2 -16.06 -17.74 -9.39
C ASN A 2 -15.12 -18.48 -8.42
N GLN A 3 -14.31 -19.38 -8.93
CA GLN A 3 -13.25 -20.04 -8.15
C GLN A 3 -12.25 -18.96 -7.70
N LYS A 4 -12.19 -18.72 -6.39
CA LYS A 4 -11.12 -17.91 -5.80
C LYS A 4 -9.80 -18.65 -6.01
N GLN A 5 -8.98 -18.18 -6.94
CA GLN A 5 -7.59 -18.63 -7.04
C GLN A 5 -6.84 -18.19 -5.77
N THR A 6 -6.55 -19.14 -4.91
CA THR A 6 -5.65 -18.92 -3.78
C THR A 6 -4.22 -18.90 -4.33
N VAL A 7 -3.64 -17.71 -4.43
CA VAL A 7 -2.25 -17.55 -4.85
C VAL A 7 -1.35 -17.89 -3.67
N SER A 8 -0.48 -18.89 -3.81
CA SER A 8 0.47 -19.25 -2.77
C SER A 8 1.59 -18.23 -2.65
N LEU A 9 2.16 -18.08 -1.44
CA LEU A 9 3.31 -17.20 -1.20
C LEU A 9 4.50 -17.56 -2.10
N GLU A 10 4.74 -18.86 -2.31
CA GLU A 10 5.80 -19.34 -3.22
C GLU A 10 5.59 -18.83 -4.66
N THR A 11 4.36 -18.87 -5.16
CA THR A 11 4.04 -18.37 -6.51
C THR A 11 4.34 -16.88 -6.61
N VAL A 12 3.99 -16.09 -5.57
CA VAL A 12 4.29 -14.66 -5.51
C VAL A 12 5.79 -14.41 -5.48
N LEU A 13 6.54 -15.17 -4.66
CA LEU A 13 7.99 -15.01 -4.53
C LEU A 13 8.72 -15.40 -5.81
N LYS A 14 8.32 -16.48 -6.48
CA LYS A 14 8.87 -16.90 -7.79
C LYS A 14 8.56 -15.89 -8.91
N GLY A 15 7.45 -15.16 -8.79
CA GLY A 15 7.07 -14.11 -9.75
C GLY A 15 7.83 -12.80 -9.60
N LYS A 16 8.66 -12.62 -8.55
CA LYS A 16 9.45 -11.40 -8.34
C LYS A 16 10.49 -11.25 -9.46
N LYS A 17 10.46 -10.10 -10.10
CA LYS A 17 11.47 -9.70 -11.08
C LYS A 17 12.27 -8.53 -10.52
N PRO A 18 13.55 -8.40 -10.84
CA PRO A 18 14.33 -7.23 -10.49
C PRO A 18 13.73 -5.99 -11.17
N ILE A 19 13.96 -4.84 -10.57
CA ILE A 19 13.54 -3.55 -11.13
C ILE A 19 14.21 -3.35 -12.50
N ASP A 20 13.46 -2.83 -13.45
CA ASP A 20 13.96 -2.54 -14.79
C ASP A 20 14.75 -1.22 -14.78
N LYS A 21 16.07 -1.32 -14.85
CA LYS A 21 16.97 -0.17 -14.79
C LYS A 21 16.86 0.74 -16.01
N GLU A 22 16.52 0.18 -17.19
CA GLU A 22 16.37 0.98 -18.40
C GLU A 22 15.10 1.83 -18.34
N ALA A 23 14.00 1.28 -17.81
CA ALA A 23 12.78 2.05 -17.58
C ALA A 23 13.00 3.17 -16.54
N VAL A 24 13.78 2.92 -15.48
CA VAL A 24 14.16 3.95 -14.50
C VAL A 24 14.94 5.07 -15.17
N LYS A 25 15.92 4.71 -16.02
CA LYS A 25 16.76 5.67 -16.72
C LYS A 25 15.97 6.50 -17.73
N ALA A 26 15.06 5.85 -18.47
CA ALA A 26 14.19 6.53 -19.43
C ALA A 26 13.26 7.53 -18.71
N ALA A 27 12.65 7.13 -17.60
CA ALA A 27 11.81 8.02 -16.79
C ALA A 27 12.59 9.22 -16.24
N LYS A 28 13.83 9.01 -15.79
CA LYS A 28 14.71 10.12 -15.36
C LYS A 28 15.02 11.07 -16.50
N ALA A 29 15.37 10.56 -17.65
CA ALA A 29 15.63 11.38 -18.84
C ALA A 29 14.38 12.16 -19.29
N HIS A 30 13.18 11.59 -19.08
CA HIS A 30 11.91 12.31 -19.29
C HIS A 30 11.79 13.51 -18.34
N TRP A 31 12.00 13.30 -17.03
CA TRP A 31 11.97 14.38 -16.04
C TRP A 31 12.96 15.50 -16.34
N ASP A 32 14.15 15.16 -16.83
CA ASP A 32 15.20 16.13 -17.19
C ASP A 32 14.81 17.00 -18.40
N ARG A 33 13.85 16.56 -19.22
CA ARG A 33 13.30 17.34 -20.35
C ARG A 33 12.11 18.22 -19.96
N VAL A 34 11.52 18.03 -18.79
CA VAL A 34 10.43 18.88 -18.29
C VAL A 34 10.98 20.25 -17.93
N ALA A 35 10.27 21.33 -18.31
CA ALA A 35 10.67 22.72 -18.05
C ALA A 35 10.56 23.08 -16.55
N LYS A 36 11.49 22.59 -15.75
CA LYS A 36 11.65 22.83 -14.31
C LYS A 36 13.13 22.75 -13.94
N PRO A 37 13.55 23.31 -12.78
CA PRO A 37 14.91 23.06 -12.30
C PRO A 37 15.17 21.55 -12.12
N LEU A 38 16.36 21.10 -12.48
CA LEU A 38 16.73 19.69 -12.33
C LEU A 38 16.57 19.23 -10.87
N ASN A 39 15.97 18.07 -10.70
CA ASN A 39 15.70 17.43 -9.40
C ASN A 39 14.90 18.31 -8.42
N SER A 40 14.13 19.31 -8.89
CA SER A 40 13.43 20.26 -8.02
C SER A 40 12.31 19.64 -7.18
N LEU A 41 11.79 18.47 -7.56
CA LEU A 41 10.79 17.74 -6.79
C LEU A 41 11.39 16.66 -5.89
N GLY A 42 12.74 16.52 -5.88
CA GLY A 42 13.47 15.66 -4.96
C GLY A 42 12.99 14.20 -4.98
N VAL A 43 12.65 13.69 -3.81
CA VAL A 43 12.22 12.28 -3.62
C VAL A 43 11.04 11.89 -4.50
N LEU A 44 10.14 12.83 -4.82
CA LEU A 44 9.00 12.53 -5.71
C LEU A 44 9.45 12.08 -7.10
N GLU A 45 10.48 12.74 -7.67
CA GLU A 45 11.03 12.34 -8.97
C GLU A 45 11.68 10.95 -8.90
N GLU A 46 12.42 10.69 -7.82
CA GLU A 46 13.06 9.39 -7.60
C GLU A 46 12.02 8.27 -7.48
N ASP A 47 10.96 8.49 -6.70
CA ASP A 47 9.91 7.51 -6.51
C ASP A 47 9.14 7.23 -7.81
N ILE A 48 8.83 8.26 -8.60
CA ILE A 48 8.21 8.08 -9.92
C ILE A 48 9.13 7.27 -10.85
N CYS A 49 10.42 7.55 -10.87
CA CYS A 49 11.37 6.77 -11.67
C CYS A 49 11.44 5.30 -11.20
N ARG A 50 11.42 5.06 -9.89
CA ARG A 50 11.38 3.69 -9.35
C ARG A 50 10.09 2.95 -9.72
N ILE A 51 8.95 3.64 -9.69
CA ILE A 51 7.67 3.08 -10.13
C ILE A 51 7.72 2.73 -11.62
N ALA A 52 8.31 3.57 -12.47
CA ALA A 52 8.54 3.26 -13.88
C ALA A 52 9.33 1.95 -14.04
N GLY A 53 10.38 1.76 -13.25
CA GLY A 53 11.18 0.53 -13.23
C GLY A 53 10.38 -0.70 -12.80
N VAL A 54 9.49 -0.57 -11.80
CA VAL A 54 8.56 -1.64 -11.37
C VAL A 54 7.54 -1.95 -12.48
N LYS A 55 6.99 -0.93 -13.10
CA LYS A 55 6.03 -1.05 -14.22
C LYS A 55 6.70 -1.47 -15.54
N ARG A 56 8.02 -1.44 -15.62
CA ARG A 56 8.82 -1.74 -16.82
C ARG A 56 8.45 -0.90 -18.04
N ARG A 57 8.12 0.37 -17.81
CA ARG A 57 7.77 1.33 -18.84
C ARG A 57 7.96 2.75 -18.34
N GLU A 58 8.35 3.66 -19.23
CA GLU A 58 8.53 5.08 -18.95
C GLU A 58 7.20 5.75 -18.60
N GLU A 59 6.19 5.52 -19.42
CA GLU A 59 4.85 6.07 -19.21
C GLU A 59 3.94 5.05 -18.53
N PHE A 60 3.28 5.46 -17.47
CA PHE A 60 2.36 4.62 -16.71
C PHE A 60 1.30 5.46 -16.01
N SER A 61 0.17 4.83 -15.70
CA SER A 61 -0.89 5.41 -14.88
C SER A 61 -0.83 4.88 -13.45
N LEU A 62 -1.24 5.74 -12.50
CA LEU A 62 -1.46 5.43 -11.09
C LEU A 62 -2.95 5.50 -10.71
N ASP A 63 -3.83 5.14 -11.62
CA ASP A 63 -5.29 5.21 -11.41
C ASP A 63 -5.76 4.31 -10.26
N LYS A 64 -5.14 3.14 -10.12
CA LYS A 64 -5.43 2.20 -9.04
C LYS A 64 -4.39 2.33 -7.94
N LYS A 65 -4.76 3.00 -6.87
CA LYS A 65 -3.93 3.22 -5.68
C LYS A 65 -4.52 2.46 -4.50
N CYS A 66 -3.67 1.91 -3.65
CA CYS A 66 -4.09 1.22 -2.44
C CYS A 66 -3.16 1.56 -1.28
N ILE A 67 -3.78 1.87 -0.14
CA ILE A 67 -3.09 2.03 1.15
C ILE A 67 -3.27 0.73 1.93
N VAL A 68 -2.18 0.03 2.18
CA VAL A 68 -2.20 -1.19 3.01
C VAL A 68 -1.83 -0.82 4.43
N ILE A 69 -2.74 -1.08 5.37
CA ILE A 69 -2.54 -0.80 6.79
C ILE A 69 -2.41 -2.11 7.54
N MET A 70 -1.24 -2.33 8.14
CA MET A 70 -0.97 -3.48 8.98
C MET A 70 -1.27 -3.09 10.42
N CYS A 71 -2.29 -3.71 11.03
CA CYS A 71 -2.67 -3.48 12.41
C CYS A 71 -2.15 -4.65 13.26
N ALA A 72 -1.28 -4.35 14.21
CA ALA A 72 -0.72 -5.32 15.15
C ALA A 72 -0.73 -4.74 16.57
N ASP A 73 -0.91 -5.62 17.54
CA ASP A 73 -0.67 -5.34 18.94
C ASP A 73 0.71 -5.90 19.32
N ASN A 74 1.67 -5.02 19.44
CA ASN A 74 3.06 -5.38 19.71
C ASN A 74 3.42 -5.37 21.21
N GLY A 75 2.40 -5.32 22.10
CA GLY A 75 2.61 -5.37 23.55
C GLY A 75 3.12 -4.06 24.18
N ILE A 76 3.23 -2.98 23.42
CA ILE A 76 3.77 -1.69 23.93
C ILE A 76 2.98 -1.14 25.13
N VAL A 77 1.71 -1.53 25.28
CA VAL A 77 0.87 -1.12 26.42
C VAL A 77 1.44 -1.63 27.74
N ALA A 78 2.06 -2.82 27.75
CA ALA A 78 2.69 -3.39 28.94
C ALA A 78 3.89 -2.56 29.43
N GLU A 79 4.53 -1.80 28.56
CA GLU A 79 5.64 -0.93 28.88
C GLU A 79 5.22 0.39 29.56
N GLY A 80 3.91 0.66 29.66
CA GLY A 80 3.36 1.86 30.33
C GLY A 80 3.64 3.18 29.60
N VAL A 81 4.06 3.15 28.36
CA VAL A 81 4.41 4.35 27.57
C VAL A 81 3.26 4.87 26.72
N THR A 82 2.11 4.21 26.73
CA THR A 82 0.92 4.63 25.97
C THR A 82 -0.14 5.23 26.90
N GLN A 83 -0.93 6.16 26.36
CA GLN A 83 -2.07 6.76 27.06
C GLN A 83 -3.35 5.91 26.95
N THR A 84 -3.34 4.85 26.14
CA THR A 84 -4.52 4.05 25.80
C THR A 84 -4.24 2.57 25.98
N GLY A 85 -5.31 1.77 26.14
CA GLY A 85 -5.22 0.32 26.26
C GLY A 85 -5.10 -0.41 24.91
N GLN A 86 -4.91 -1.73 24.98
CA GLN A 86 -4.79 -2.61 23.81
C GLN A 86 -6.05 -2.67 22.93
N ASP A 87 -7.21 -2.37 23.51
CA ASP A 87 -8.51 -2.35 22.84
C ASP A 87 -8.59 -1.31 21.72
N VAL A 88 -7.78 -0.25 21.81
CA VAL A 88 -7.75 0.84 20.82
C VAL A 88 -7.31 0.34 19.44
N THR A 89 -6.36 -0.56 19.34
CA THR A 89 -5.93 -1.13 18.04
C THR A 89 -7.10 -1.78 17.32
N ALA A 90 -7.89 -2.58 18.04
CA ALA A 90 -9.07 -3.24 17.49
C ALA A 90 -10.19 -2.23 17.15
N ALA A 91 -10.39 -1.21 17.99
CA ALA A 91 -11.38 -0.15 17.74
C ALA A 91 -11.04 0.65 16.49
N VAL A 92 -9.78 1.05 16.33
CA VAL A 92 -9.28 1.77 15.14
C VAL A 92 -9.43 0.90 13.89
N ALA A 93 -9.05 -0.38 13.95
CA ALA A 93 -9.23 -1.30 12.84
C ALA A 93 -10.71 -1.45 12.42
N LYS A 94 -11.65 -1.49 13.39
CA LYS A 94 -13.10 -1.50 13.12
C LYS A 94 -13.57 -0.19 12.46
N ASN A 95 -13.07 0.96 12.91
CA ASN A 95 -13.40 2.25 12.32
C ASN A 95 -12.88 2.37 10.87
N MET A 96 -11.70 1.84 10.59
CA MET A 96 -11.19 1.74 9.23
C MET A 96 -12.08 0.84 8.36
N ALA A 97 -12.57 -0.28 8.91
CA ALA A 97 -13.51 -1.15 8.18
C ALA A 97 -14.82 -0.44 7.84
N ALA A 98 -15.30 0.40 8.77
CA ALA A 98 -16.50 1.22 8.59
C ALA A 98 -16.23 2.49 7.75
N ARG A 99 -15.02 2.68 7.21
CA ARG A 99 -14.58 3.86 6.44
C ARG A 99 -14.75 5.19 7.17
N ARG A 100 -14.61 5.17 8.51
CA ARG A 100 -14.81 6.34 9.40
C ARG A 100 -13.50 6.95 9.91
N SER A 101 -12.36 6.38 9.57
CA SER A 101 -11.06 6.90 10.01
C SER A 101 -10.56 8.01 9.09
N CYS A 102 -9.70 8.89 9.60
CA CYS A 102 -9.08 9.95 8.82
C CYS A 102 -8.35 9.41 7.58
N VAL A 103 -7.65 8.27 7.70
CA VAL A 103 -6.96 7.66 6.55
C VAL A 103 -7.93 7.26 5.44
N CYS A 104 -9.14 6.81 5.79
CA CYS A 104 -10.16 6.46 4.81
C CYS A 104 -10.71 7.69 4.08
N LEU A 105 -10.91 8.79 4.79
CA LEU A 105 -11.36 10.06 4.22
C LEU A 105 -10.30 10.64 3.29
N MET A 106 -9.05 10.68 3.73
CA MET A 106 -7.92 11.15 2.92
C MET A 106 -7.69 10.26 1.70
N ALA A 107 -7.79 8.94 1.87
CA ALA A 107 -7.68 7.99 0.76
C ALA A 107 -8.77 8.21 -0.29
N ALA A 108 -10.01 8.46 0.14
CA ALA A 108 -11.12 8.78 -0.77
C ALA A 108 -10.82 10.06 -1.58
N CYS A 109 -10.31 11.11 -0.95
CA CYS A 109 -9.88 12.34 -1.64
C CYS A 109 -8.76 12.07 -2.67
N ALA A 110 -7.84 11.14 -2.36
CA ALA A 110 -6.75 10.75 -3.24
C ALA A 110 -7.15 9.70 -4.30
N GLY A 111 -8.41 9.24 -4.32
CA GLY A 111 -8.86 8.14 -5.16
C GLY A 111 -8.12 6.82 -4.87
N ALA A 112 -7.83 6.55 -3.61
CA ALA A 112 -7.13 5.35 -3.16
C ALA A 112 -8.05 4.44 -2.33
N GLU A 113 -7.89 3.14 -2.48
CA GLU A 113 -8.53 2.15 -1.61
C GLU A 113 -7.73 1.95 -0.32
N VAL A 114 -8.42 1.61 0.77
CA VAL A 114 -7.78 1.25 2.03
C VAL A 114 -8.01 -0.22 2.33
N LEU A 115 -6.92 -0.96 2.40
CA LEU A 115 -6.89 -2.35 2.86
C LEU A 115 -6.26 -2.37 4.25
N ARG A 116 -6.91 -3.07 5.18
CA ARG A 116 -6.38 -3.28 6.53
C ARG A 116 -6.19 -4.77 6.81
N SER A 117 -5.12 -5.09 7.50
CA SER A 117 -4.95 -6.38 8.13
C SER A 117 -5.05 -6.22 9.65
N ASP A 118 -5.60 -7.21 10.33
CA ASP A 118 -5.66 -7.28 11.79
C ASP A 118 -4.99 -8.59 12.23
N GLU A 119 -3.84 -8.49 12.88
CA GLU A 119 -3.03 -9.65 13.28
C GLU A 119 -3.75 -10.55 14.27
N ARG A 120 -4.64 -10.02 15.11
CA ARG A 120 -5.42 -10.82 16.06
C ARG A 120 -6.32 -11.87 15.39
N ARG A 121 -6.58 -11.75 14.09
CA ARG A 121 -7.41 -12.67 13.30
C ARG A 121 -6.61 -13.62 12.42
N VAL A 122 -5.30 -13.48 12.34
CA VAL A 122 -4.45 -14.34 11.49
C VAL A 122 -4.38 -15.78 12.00
N GLY A 123 -4.76 -16.04 13.25
CA GLY A 123 -4.73 -17.41 13.81
C GLY A 123 -5.98 -18.26 13.61
N LYS A 124 -7.16 -17.68 13.34
CA LYS A 124 -8.40 -18.48 13.26
C LYS A 124 -9.35 -18.15 12.11
N GLU A 125 -9.40 -16.95 11.56
CA GLU A 125 -10.26 -16.66 10.41
C GLU A 125 -9.71 -15.46 9.60
N CYS A 126 -8.70 -15.65 8.80
CA CYS A 126 -8.37 -14.72 7.74
C CYS A 126 -9.39 -14.88 6.59
N ARG A 127 -10.67 -14.67 6.89
CA ARG A 127 -11.68 -14.35 5.91
C ARG A 127 -11.75 -12.84 5.74
N SER A 128 -10.63 -12.20 5.43
CA SER A 128 -10.69 -10.90 4.78
C SER A 128 -11.35 -11.15 3.43
N ARG A 129 -12.61 -10.77 3.31
CA ARG A 129 -13.26 -10.67 2.01
C ARG A 129 -12.50 -9.62 1.20
N TRP A 130 -11.59 -10.09 0.40
CA TRP A 130 -11.14 -9.38 -0.77
C TRP A 130 -12.31 -9.41 -1.75
N SER A 131 -13.29 -8.58 -1.51
CA SER A 131 -14.33 -8.33 -2.49
C SER A 131 -14.06 -6.96 -3.09
N PRO A 132 -13.70 -6.89 -4.36
CA PRO A 132 -13.55 -5.61 -5.06
C PRO A 132 -14.91 -4.96 -5.38
N TYR A 133 -16.03 -5.55 -4.93
CA TYR A 133 -17.38 -5.07 -5.21
C TYR A 133 -18.27 -5.20 -3.97
N HIS A 134 -18.38 -4.13 -3.23
CA HIS A 134 -19.58 -3.73 -2.50
C HIS A 134 -19.61 -2.22 -2.42
#